data_5965e4d9fe2a0495a765639a2018c559
#
_entry.id   5965e4d9fe2a0495a765639a2018c559
#
_cell.length_a   1.000
_cell.length_b   1.000
_cell.length_c   1.000
_cell.angle_alpha   90.00
_cell.angle_beta   90.00
_cell.angle_gamma   90.00
#
_symmetry.space_group_name_H-M   'P 1'
#
loop_
_entity.id
_entity.type
_entity.pdbx_description
1 polymer ?
#
loop_
_entity_poly.entity_id
_entity_poly.type
_entity_poly.pdbx_seq_one_letter_code
_entity_poly.pdbx_strand_id
1 'polypeptide(L)'
;SMSRRRVLATVGTGVAAAAAGCLGSGDLGGQPTYEDGTVSGINASNVSNRSATQLSAAAALAQQQPSDSVTPLEPLSLRDHEFVVEGGYLGSTIQGTVENTGSSRIQTVEVRTRVYDDDESMLGRYLASTGDLTGGSRWAFQVIVLESPVAVASYDIAVLGTPS
;
A
#
# COMPACT_ATOMS: atom_id res chain seq x y z
N SER A 1 2.01 -36.78 20.21
CA SER A 1 2.06 -35.40 19.78
C SER A 1 3.28 -35.15 18.90
N MET A 2 4.32 -35.86 19.17
CA MET A 2 5.48 -35.72 18.34
C MET A 2 5.17 -36.04 16.90
N SER A 3 4.46 -37.07 16.70
CA SER A 3 4.20 -37.45 15.33
C SER A 3 3.39 -36.40 14.63
N ARG A 4 2.57 -35.78 15.34
CA ARG A 4 1.76 -34.78 14.66
C ARG A 4 2.62 -33.66 14.13
N ARG A 5 3.58 -33.29 14.88
CA ARG A 5 4.41 -32.23 14.42
C ARG A 5 5.09 -32.60 13.14
N ARG A 6 5.55 -33.78 13.07
CA ARG A 6 6.22 -34.17 11.86
C ARG A 6 5.28 -34.15 10.68
N VAL A 7 4.10 -34.61 10.91
CA VAL A 7 3.15 -34.62 9.84
C VAL A 7 2.89 -33.24 9.34
N LEU A 8 2.80 -32.32 10.27
CA LEU A 8 2.56 -30.96 9.87
C LEU A 8 3.69 -30.44 9.01
N ALA A 9 4.88 -30.78 9.38
CA ALA A 9 5.98 -30.29 8.61
C ALA A 9 5.86 -30.79 7.18
N THR A 10 5.47 -31.98 7.05
CA THR A 10 5.35 -32.53 5.72
C THR A 10 4.31 -31.79 4.92
N VAL A 11 3.26 -31.53 5.55
CA VAL A 11 2.20 -30.83 4.87
C VAL A 11 2.70 -29.50 4.41
N GLY A 12 3.41 -28.86 5.25
CA GLY A 12 3.87 -27.56 4.88
C GLY A 12 4.65 -27.62 3.61
N THR A 13 5.41 -28.64 3.50
CA THR A 13 6.21 -28.73 2.31
C THR A 13 5.31 -28.86 1.08
N GLY A 14 4.38 -29.66 1.19
CA GLY A 14 3.53 -29.86 0.06
C GLY A 14 2.90 -28.56 -0.36
N VAL A 15 2.54 -27.82 0.58
CA VAL A 15 1.89 -26.62 0.24
C VAL A 15 2.80 -25.76 -0.55
N ALA A 16 3.97 -25.71 -0.13
CA ALA A 16 4.87 -24.88 -0.85
C ALA A 16 4.76 -25.19 -2.29
N ALA A 17 4.73 -26.37 -2.54
CA ALA A 17 4.65 -26.75 -3.92
C ALA A 17 3.43 -26.14 -4.53
N ALA A 18 2.43 -26.29 -3.89
CA ALA A 18 1.24 -25.80 -4.48
C ALA A 18 1.46 -24.40 -4.84
N ALA A 19 2.02 -23.78 -4.01
CA ALA A 19 2.18 -22.46 -4.29
C ALA A 19 2.63 -22.35 -5.61
N ALA A 20 3.33 -23.13 -5.81
CA ALA A 20 3.82 -23.05 -7.04
C ALA A 20 2.72 -22.80 -7.85
N GLY A 21 1.99 -23.52 -7.63
CA GLY A 21 1.05 -23.39 -8.51
C GLY A 21 0.82 -22.04 -8.74
N CYS A 22 0.89 -21.71 -8.09
CA CYS A 22 0.69 -20.66 -8.35
C CYS A 22 0.98 -20.04 -9.19
N LEU A 23 0.95 -20.52 -9.22
CA LEU A 23 1.18 -20.20 -9.68
C LEU A 23 0.85 -19.69 -10.49
N GLY A 24 0.95 -20.12 -10.77
CA GLY A 24 0.63 -19.75 -11.91
C GLY A 24 -0.32 -18.80 -11.90
N SER A 25 -1.07 -19.01 -11.15
CA SER A 25 -2.00 -18.14 -11.10
C SER A 25 -1.48 -16.79 -11.12
N GLY A 26 -0.46 -16.59 -10.54
CA GLY A 26 0.04 -15.31 -10.53
C GLY A 26 0.08 -14.74 -11.86
N ASP A 27 0.33 -15.55 -12.74
CA ASP A 27 0.45 -15.07 -14.05
C ASP A 27 -0.75 -14.27 -14.42
N LEU A 28 -1.80 -14.44 -13.85
CA LEU A 28 -2.92 -13.62 -14.19
C LEU A 28 -2.74 -12.21 -13.72
N GLY A 29 -1.66 -11.94 -13.11
CA GLY A 29 -1.37 -10.59 -12.72
C GLY A 29 -2.39 -9.95 -11.85
N GLY A 30 -3.14 -10.71 -11.18
CA GLY A 30 -4.23 -10.15 -10.47
C GLY A 30 -3.93 -9.56 -9.14
N GLN A 31 -3.33 -10.29 -8.26
CA GLN A 31 -3.28 -9.89 -6.87
C GLN A 31 -2.10 -9.00 -6.54
N PRO A 32 -2.36 -7.84 -5.96
CA PRO A 32 -1.27 -6.98 -5.52
C PRO A 32 -0.53 -7.61 -4.34
N THR A 33 0.76 -7.34 -4.26
CA THR A 33 1.57 -7.77 -3.14
C THR A 33 1.79 -6.57 -2.24
N TYR A 34 1.34 -6.67 -1.00
CA TYR A 34 1.44 -5.57 -0.06
C TYR A 34 2.68 -5.72 0.80
N GLU A 35 3.40 -4.62 1.00
CA GLU A 35 4.52 -4.54 1.92
C GLU A 35 4.05 -3.93 3.22
N ASP A 36 4.56 -4.44 4.34
CA ASP A 36 4.19 -3.89 5.63
C ASP A 36 4.92 -2.59 5.91
N GLY A 37 4.24 -1.68 6.59
CA GLY A 37 4.85 -0.45 7.07
C GLY A 37 4.46 -0.24 8.51
N THR A 38 5.35 0.39 9.26
CA THR A 38 5.09 0.65 10.67
C THR A 38 4.89 2.14 10.87
N VAL A 39 4.13 2.47 11.91
CA VAL A 39 3.89 3.84 12.29
C VAL A 39 4.59 4.04 13.62
N SER A 40 5.55 4.96 13.65
CA SER A 40 6.30 5.19 14.87
C SER A 40 6.53 6.67 15.05
N GLY A 41 6.87 7.06 16.27
CA GLY A 41 7.15 8.44 16.54
C GLY A 41 5.91 9.32 16.66
N ILE A 42 4.73 8.74 16.60
CA ILE A 42 3.51 9.51 16.72
C ILE A 42 3.19 9.67 18.20
N ASN A 43 3.06 10.92 18.61
CA ASN A 43 2.81 11.24 19.99
C ASN A 43 1.56 12.10 20.06
N ALA A 44 0.60 11.72 20.86
CA ALA A 44 -0.67 12.41 20.92
C ALA A 44 -0.50 13.89 21.23
N SER A 45 0.51 14.25 21.99
CA SER A 45 0.71 15.65 22.35
C SER A 45 1.30 16.45 21.19
N ASN A 46 1.82 15.78 20.17
CA ASN A 46 2.41 16.45 19.02
C ASN A 46 1.53 16.42 17.79
N VAL A 47 0.33 15.90 17.92
CA VAL A 47 -0.54 15.69 16.78
C VAL A 47 -1.82 16.47 16.97
N SER A 48 -2.24 17.20 15.93
CA SER A 48 -3.51 17.89 15.95
C SER A 48 -4.48 17.16 15.05
N ASN A 49 -5.70 16.98 15.53
CA ASN A 49 -6.72 16.36 14.69
C ASN A 49 -7.24 17.40 13.70
N ARG A 50 -7.67 16.94 12.56
CA ARG A 50 -8.28 17.82 11.58
C ARG A 50 -9.58 18.40 12.12
N SER A 51 -9.84 19.65 11.78
CA SER A 51 -11.14 20.25 12.05
C SER A 51 -12.13 19.66 11.04
N ALA A 52 -13.41 19.93 11.23
CA ALA A 52 -14.41 19.43 10.30
C ALA A 52 -14.15 19.94 8.89
N THR A 53 -13.75 21.20 8.75
CA THR A 53 -13.46 21.74 7.43
C THR A 53 -12.23 21.08 6.83
N GLN A 54 -11.19 20.88 7.63
CA GLN A 54 -9.98 20.24 7.15
C GLN A 54 -10.27 18.79 6.73
N LEU A 55 -11.10 18.10 7.50
CA LEU A 55 -11.42 16.73 7.17
C LEU A 55 -12.21 16.66 5.88
N SER A 56 -13.11 17.61 5.63
CA SER A 56 -13.84 17.64 4.39
C SER A 56 -12.91 17.86 3.20
N ALA A 57 -11.94 18.77 3.35
CA ALA A 57 -10.99 19.02 2.28
C ALA A 57 -10.13 17.78 2.02
N ALA A 58 -9.69 17.12 3.07
CA ALA A 58 -8.89 15.90 2.91
C ALA A 58 -9.71 14.81 2.27
N ALA A 59 -10.97 14.67 2.67
CA ALA A 59 -11.83 13.65 2.11
C ALA A 59 -12.04 13.87 0.61
N ALA A 60 -12.19 15.10 0.18
CA ALA A 60 -12.36 15.38 -1.24
C ALA A 60 -11.14 14.94 -2.03
N LEU A 61 -9.95 15.13 -1.48
CA LEU A 61 -8.74 14.71 -2.16
C LEU A 61 -8.52 13.21 -2.08
N ALA A 62 -9.00 12.58 -1.02
CA ALA A 62 -8.80 11.15 -0.82
C ALA A 62 -9.85 10.29 -1.49
N GLN A 63 -10.88 10.89 -2.06
CA GLN A 63 -11.95 10.12 -2.68
C GLN A 63 -11.51 9.64 -4.06
N GLN A 64 -10.79 8.58 -4.09
CA GLN A 64 -10.36 7.96 -5.32
C GLN A 64 -10.81 6.51 -5.33
N GLN A 65 -11.17 6.03 -6.49
CA GLN A 65 -11.64 4.67 -6.65
C GLN A 65 -10.52 3.80 -7.17
N PRO A 66 -10.36 2.58 -6.65
CA PRO A 66 -9.39 1.66 -7.22
C PRO A 66 -9.70 1.44 -8.69
N SER A 67 -8.65 1.39 -9.50
CA SER A 67 -8.81 1.18 -10.92
C SER A 67 -8.81 -0.32 -11.23
N ASP A 68 -9.69 -0.75 -12.12
CA ASP A 68 -9.72 -2.13 -12.55
C ASP A 68 -8.66 -2.43 -13.59
N SER A 69 -8.06 -1.39 -14.15
CA SER A 69 -7.11 -1.57 -15.25
C SER A 69 -5.67 -1.66 -14.77
N VAL A 70 -5.42 -1.65 -13.48
CA VAL A 70 -4.05 -1.73 -12.96
C VAL A 70 -3.76 -3.12 -12.40
N THR A 71 -2.52 -3.52 -12.48
CA THR A 71 -2.07 -4.82 -12.03
C THR A 71 -0.63 -4.69 -11.55
N PRO A 72 -0.11 -5.61 -10.76
CA PRO A 72 1.30 -5.56 -10.41
C PRO A 72 2.15 -5.65 -11.67
N LEU A 73 3.10 -4.75 -11.80
CA LEU A 73 4.00 -4.72 -12.95
C LEU A 73 5.43 -4.82 -12.47
N GLU A 74 6.19 -5.70 -13.10
CA GLU A 74 7.57 -5.95 -12.69
C GLU A 74 8.44 -4.69 -12.69
N PRO A 75 8.33 -3.79 -13.67
CA PRO A 75 9.17 -2.59 -13.68
C PRO A 75 8.85 -1.60 -12.57
N LEU A 76 7.69 -1.69 -11.95
CA LEU A 76 7.34 -0.76 -10.90
C LEU A 76 8.01 -1.18 -9.60
N SER A 77 8.80 -0.29 -9.04
CA SER A 77 9.54 -0.54 -7.81
C SER A 77 9.16 0.49 -6.77
N LEU A 78 8.70 0.02 -5.61
CA LEU A 78 8.41 0.87 -4.48
C LEU A 78 9.72 1.07 -3.73
N ARG A 79 10.32 2.25 -3.89
CA ARG A 79 11.66 2.52 -3.38
C ARG A 79 11.67 2.77 -1.89
N ASP A 80 10.68 3.50 -1.42
CA ASP A 80 10.56 3.79 0.00
C ASP A 80 9.13 4.21 0.30
N HIS A 81 8.77 4.15 1.56
CA HIS A 81 7.47 4.63 2.02
C HIS A 81 7.52 4.84 3.53
N GLU A 82 6.72 5.77 4.00
CA GLU A 82 6.64 6.04 5.44
C GLU A 82 5.34 6.74 5.76
N PHE A 83 4.93 6.66 7.01
CA PHE A 83 3.75 7.36 7.50
C PHE A 83 4.21 8.73 7.99
N VAL A 84 3.64 9.78 7.43
CA VAL A 84 4.04 11.16 7.74
C VAL A 84 2.82 11.95 8.14
N VAL A 85 2.92 12.67 9.26
CA VAL A 85 1.83 13.53 9.69
C VAL A 85 2.15 14.93 9.24
N GLU A 86 1.30 15.46 8.37
CA GLU A 86 1.46 16.81 7.87
C GLU A 86 0.55 17.74 8.63
N GLY A 87 0.84 19.02 8.61
CA GLY A 87 -0.02 20.00 9.23
C GLY A 87 -1.22 20.29 8.36
N GLY A 88 -2.20 20.97 8.93
CA GLY A 88 -3.35 21.41 8.19
C GLY A 88 -4.27 20.28 7.79
N TYR A 89 -4.90 20.41 6.64
CA TYR A 89 -5.90 19.44 6.23
C TYR A 89 -5.31 18.12 5.76
N LEU A 90 -4.04 18.08 5.42
CA LEU A 90 -3.44 16.83 4.96
C LEU A 90 -3.36 15.79 6.07
N GLY A 91 -2.99 16.23 7.28
CA GLY A 91 -3.00 15.32 8.43
C GLY A 91 -2.18 14.07 8.23
N SER A 92 -2.80 12.92 8.42
CA SER A 92 -2.13 11.63 8.27
C SER A 92 -1.92 11.34 6.79
N THR A 93 -0.68 10.97 6.42
CA THR A 93 -0.37 10.62 5.03
C THR A 93 0.59 9.45 5.01
N ILE A 94 0.64 8.76 3.87
CA ILE A 94 1.67 7.78 3.59
C ILE A 94 2.39 8.29 2.35
N GLN A 95 3.68 8.49 2.45
CA GLN A 95 4.47 9.11 1.39
C GLN A 95 5.64 8.23 1.02
N GLY A 96 6.09 8.34 -0.20
CA GLY A 96 7.22 7.56 -0.64
C GLY A 96 7.51 7.80 -2.10
N THR A 97 8.25 6.87 -2.69
CA THR A 97 8.70 6.99 -4.07
C THR A 97 8.49 5.68 -4.82
N VAL A 98 7.93 5.80 -6.02
CA VAL A 98 7.79 4.69 -6.94
C VAL A 98 8.66 4.99 -8.15
N GLU A 99 9.37 3.99 -8.62
CA GLU A 99 10.22 4.16 -9.80
C GLU A 99 9.78 3.18 -10.88
N ASN A 100 9.75 3.67 -12.13
CA ASN A 100 9.57 2.80 -13.28
C ASN A 100 10.97 2.41 -13.74
N THR A 101 11.39 1.19 -13.41
CA THR A 101 12.74 0.74 -13.70
C THR A 101 12.89 0.22 -15.13
N GLY A 102 11.80 0.19 -15.88
CA GLY A 102 11.85 -0.27 -17.26
C GLY A 102 12.14 0.87 -18.21
N SER A 103 12.02 0.58 -19.48
CA SER A 103 12.29 1.58 -20.52
C SER A 103 11.01 2.10 -21.15
N SER A 104 9.88 1.51 -20.86
CA SER A 104 8.61 1.90 -21.45
C SER A 104 7.78 2.72 -20.47
N ARG A 105 7.02 3.66 -21.02
CA ARG A 105 6.12 4.46 -20.22
C ARG A 105 5.01 3.59 -19.64
N ILE A 106 4.64 3.87 -18.41
CA ILE A 106 3.49 3.21 -17.78
C ILE A 106 2.38 4.24 -17.70
N GLN A 107 1.24 3.91 -18.29
CA GLN A 107 0.17 4.87 -18.50
C GLN A 107 -0.47 5.34 -17.19
N THR A 108 -0.69 4.45 -16.26
CA THR A 108 -1.27 4.77 -14.95
C THR A 108 -0.53 4.00 -13.88
N VAL A 109 -0.18 4.68 -12.80
CA VAL A 109 0.44 4.04 -11.64
C VAL A 109 -0.42 4.35 -10.43
N GLU A 110 -0.72 3.34 -9.65
CA GLU A 110 -1.58 3.49 -8.49
C GLU A 110 -0.90 2.88 -7.27
N VAL A 111 -0.89 3.63 -6.17
CA VAL A 111 -0.39 3.15 -4.89
C VAL A 111 -1.62 2.92 -4.02
N ARG A 112 -1.78 1.72 -3.50
CA ARG A 112 -2.90 1.37 -2.62
C ARG A 112 -2.39 1.09 -1.23
N THR A 113 -3.07 1.61 -0.22
CA THR A 113 -2.67 1.41 1.16
C THR A 113 -3.86 0.92 1.98
N ARG A 114 -3.55 0.17 3.03
CA ARG A 114 -4.53 -0.23 4.02
C ARG A 114 -3.94 0.11 5.37
N VAL A 115 -4.74 0.68 6.27
CA VAL A 115 -4.25 1.08 7.58
C VAL A 115 -4.97 0.30 8.67
N TYR A 116 -4.24 0.00 9.74
CA TYR A 116 -4.70 -0.89 10.80
C TYR A 116 -4.47 -0.27 12.17
N ASP A 117 -5.28 -0.67 13.13
CA ASP A 117 -5.11 -0.21 14.53
C ASP A 117 -4.27 -1.21 15.30
N ASP A 118 -4.18 -1.03 16.63
CA ASP A 118 -3.39 -1.88 17.50
C ASP A 118 -3.84 -3.32 17.49
N ASP A 119 -5.09 -3.57 17.22
CA ASP A 119 -5.65 -4.91 17.21
C ASP A 119 -5.57 -5.53 15.82
N GLU A 120 -4.88 -4.85 14.89
CA GLU A 120 -4.75 -5.29 13.52
C GLU A 120 -6.08 -5.28 12.78
N SER A 121 -7.02 -4.48 13.25
CA SER A 121 -8.27 -4.29 12.54
C SER A 121 -8.08 -3.21 11.49
N MET A 122 -8.63 -3.44 10.30
CA MET A 122 -8.49 -2.49 9.21
C MET A 122 -9.35 -1.27 9.47
N LEU A 123 -8.71 -0.11 9.49
CA LEU A 123 -9.42 1.16 9.67
C LEU A 123 -9.92 1.71 8.35
N GLY A 124 -9.21 1.47 7.28
CA GLY A 124 -9.61 1.98 5.99
C GLY A 124 -8.59 1.69 4.91
N ARG A 125 -8.96 2.04 3.69
CA ARG A 125 -8.11 1.87 2.51
C ARG A 125 -8.05 3.20 1.78
N TYR A 126 -6.86 3.57 1.35
CA TYR A 126 -6.63 4.86 0.70
C TYR A 126 -5.64 4.65 -0.44
N LEU A 127 -5.71 5.50 -1.44
CA LEU A 127 -4.83 5.34 -2.58
C LEU A 127 -4.45 6.69 -3.19
N ALA A 128 -3.43 6.65 -4.04
CA ALA A 128 -3.03 7.78 -4.86
C ALA A 128 -2.64 7.23 -6.22
N SER A 129 -2.75 8.04 -7.24
CA SER A 129 -2.39 7.60 -8.58
C SER A 129 -1.78 8.73 -9.38
N THR A 130 -1.01 8.36 -10.41
CA THR A 130 -0.46 9.34 -11.34
C THR A 130 -0.47 8.71 -12.73
N GLY A 131 -0.30 9.53 -13.75
CA GLY A 131 -0.28 9.06 -15.12
C GLY A 131 1.08 9.22 -15.76
N ASP A 132 1.29 8.46 -16.82
CA ASP A 132 2.44 8.66 -17.70
C ASP A 132 3.78 8.65 -17.00
N LEU A 133 4.06 7.62 -16.24
CA LEU A 133 5.36 7.48 -15.60
C LEU A 133 6.35 6.94 -16.62
N THR A 134 7.20 7.81 -17.12
CA THR A 134 8.18 7.47 -18.15
C THR A 134 9.19 6.45 -17.64
N GLY A 135 9.72 5.64 -18.55
CA GLY A 135 10.76 4.70 -18.17
C GLY A 135 11.93 5.40 -17.53
N GLY A 136 12.40 4.90 -16.41
CA GLY A 136 13.48 5.49 -15.65
C GLY A 136 13.09 6.62 -14.74
N SER A 137 11.83 7.02 -14.72
CA SER A 137 11.39 8.15 -13.89
C SER A 137 10.84 7.68 -12.56
N ARG A 138 10.80 8.62 -11.63
CA ARG A 138 10.29 8.38 -10.27
C ARG A 138 9.11 9.27 -9.98
N TRP A 139 8.23 8.80 -9.12
CA TRP A 139 7.05 9.53 -8.68
C TRP A 139 7.06 9.56 -7.16
N ALA A 140 7.08 10.77 -6.61
CA ALA A 140 6.96 10.96 -5.17
C ALA A 140 5.47 11.01 -4.86
N PHE A 141 4.95 9.96 -4.26
CA PHE A 141 3.52 9.86 -4.03
C PHE A 141 3.15 10.33 -2.62
N GLN A 142 1.90 10.70 -2.47
CA GLN A 142 1.36 11.04 -1.17
C GLN A 142 -0.07 10.51 -1.12
N VAL A 143 -0.33 9.61 -0.18
CA VAL A 143 -1.66 9.05 0.03
C VAL A 143 -2.25 9.73 1.26
N ILE A 144 -3.41 10.34 1.10
CA ILE A 144 -4.07 11.01 2.22
C ILE A 144 -4.89 9.96 2.98
N VAL A 145 -4.61 9.83 4.28
CA VAL A 145 -5.26 8.86 5.15
C VAL A 145 -6.23 9.63 6.03
N LEU A 146 -7.49 9.24 6.03
CA LEU A 146 -8.51 10.00 6.75
C LEU A 146 -8.61 9.62 8.22
N GLU A 147 -7.76 8.72 8.70
CA GLU A 147 -7.76 8.32 10.10
C GLU A 147 -6.90 9.25 10.93
N SER A 148 -7.23 9.33 12.24
CA SER A 148 -6.40 10.10 13.14
C SER A 148 -5.03 9.45 13.28
N PRO A 149 -3.96 10.24 13.30
CA PRO A 149 -2.61 9.65 13.37
C PRO A 149 -2.41 8.71 14.55
N VAL A 150 -3.02 9.03 15.71
CA VAL A 150 -2.82 8.18 16.88
C VAL A 150 -3.61 6.89 16.81
N ALA A 151 -4.55 6.78 15.88
CA ALA A 151 -5.34 5.57 15.74
C ALA A 151 -4.65 4.53 14.86
N VAL A 152 -3.67 4.94 14.06
CA VAL A 152 -3.04 4.05 13.10
C VAL A 152 -1.79 3.45 13.71
N ALA A 153 -1.76 2.13 13.83
CA ALA A 153 -0.60 1.42 14.38
C ALA A 153 0.31 0.90 13.28
N SER A 154 -0.27 0.53 12.14
CA SER A 154 0.52 0.01 11.04
C SER A 154 -0.25 0.19 9.74
N TYR A 155 0.42 -0.08 8.63
CA TYR A 155 -0.23 -0.05 7.33
C TYR A 155 0.47 -1.05 6.41
N ASP A 156 -0.15 -1.32 5.27
CA ASP A 156 0.57 -2.01 4.21
C ASP A 156 0.29 -1.28 2.90
N ILE A 157 1.12 -1.55 1.90
CA ILE A 157 1.14 -0.74 0.70
C ILE A 157 1.52 -1.60 -0.51
N ALA A 158 0.88 -1.32 -1.63
CA ALA A 158 1.17 -2.00 -2.88
C ALA A 158 1.18 -0.99 -4.01
N VAL A 159 1.95 -1.30 -5.05
CA VAL A 159 2.00 -0.46 -6.23
C VAL A 159 1.56 -1.27 -7.43
N LEU A 160 0.73 -0.66 -8.26
CA LEU A 160 0.19 -1.30 -9.44
C LEU A 160 0.26 -0.32 -10.61
N GLY A 161 0.13 -0.83 -11.82
CA GLY A 161 0.12 0.04 -12.98
C GLY A 161 -0.64 -0.59 -14.14
N THR A 162 -0.92 0.23 -15.14
CA THR A 162 -1.57 -0.22 -16.35
C THR A 162 -0.50 -0.57 -17.37
N PRO A 163 -0.48 -1.79 -17.87
CA PRO A 163 0.51 -2.18 -18.87
C PRO A 163 0.32 -1.33 -20.13
N SER A 164 1.41 -0.96 -20.78
CA SER A 164 1.32 -0.17 -22.01
C SER A 164 1.30 -1.02 -23.26
#